data_fc1a771b7d2be28ade83c06b51c3f2bf
#
_entry.id   fc1a771b7d2be28ade83c06b51c3f2bf
#
_cell.length_a   1.000
_cell.length_b   1.000
_cell.length_c   1.000
_cell.angle_alpha   90.00
_cell.angle_beta   90.00
_cell.angle_gamma   90.00
#
_symmetry.space_group_name_H-M   'P 1'
#
loop_
_entity.id
_entity.type
_entity.pdbx_description
1 polymer ?
#
loop_
_entity_poly.entity_id
_entity_poly.type
_entity_poly.pdbx_seq_one_letter_code
_entity_poly.pdbx_strand_id
1 'polypeptide(L)'
;MAPSSDPTPAEPSPRPKRPASGRGAPREDQPDRRTNILLAAEKLFALRGYHAVSIRDIAAEAGVPLALVGYYFGAKHELYHAIFETWSPAIAGRRQALDAVMQEPDLALRLERIVDTFVSPLIALHQHPEGQYYALMAARDLAAPTEESERSNREFFDPLAHAFIDALMSTAPGASRGQVAWCYQFMLGALLHFLSDRRVERLSRGENRAADPAAKERLLVFLLGGFRAVLGAPGSPSRPRKR
;
A
#
# COMPACT_ATOMS: atom_id res chain seq x y z
N MET A 1 -16.94 28.79 -95.89
CA MET A 1 -17.69 27.94 -95.01
C MET A 1 -16.74 26.88 -94.49
N ALA A 2 -16.19 27.03 -93.27
CA ALA A 2 -15.37 26.05 -92.64
C ALA A 2 -16.03 25.73 -91.26
N PRO A 3 -16.14 24.47 -90.86
CA PRO A 3 -16.80 24.12 -89.62
C PRO A 3 -15.82 24.30 -88.44
N SER A 4 -16.36 24.88 -87.38
CA SER A 4 -15.77 25.00 -86.05
C SER A 4 -15.53 23.62 -85.42
N SER A 5 -14.35 23.40 -84.93
CA SER A 5 -14.00 22.25 -84.05
C SER A 5 -14.05 22.69 -82.61
N ASP A 6 -15.00 22.12 -81.88
CA ASP A 6 -15.09 22.23 -80.40
C ASP A 6 -13.96 21.45 -79.69
N PRO A 7 -13.38 21.97 -78.62
CA PRO A 7 -12.39 21.24 -77.87
C PRO A 7 -13.06 20.28 -76.85
N THR A 8 -12.62 19.04 -76.90
CA THR A 8 -12.94 17.96 -75.92
C THR A 8 -12.52 18.34 -74.47
N PRO A 9 -13.36 18.07 -73.43
CA PRO A 9 -12.99 18.34 -72.07
C PRO A 9 -11.90 17.35 -71.56
N ALA A 10 -10.88 17.89 -70.91
CA ALA A 10 -9.79 17.13 -70.32
C ALA A 10 -10.26 16.29 -69.10
N GLU A 11 -9.86 15.03 -69.01
CA GLU A 11 -10.06 14.14 -67.86
C GLU A 11 -9.34 14.69 -66.68
N PRO A 12 -9.94 14.58 -65.44
CA PRO A 12 -9.27 14.98 -64.16
C PRO A 12 -8.21 13.96 -63.73
N SER A 13 -6.98 14.45 -63.55
CA SER A 13 -5.86 13.68 -63.01
C SER A 13 -6.17 13.06 -61.64
N PRO A 14 -5.71 11.83 -61.34
CA PRO A 14 -5.95 11.17 -60.08
C PRO A 14 -5.19 11.86 -58.92
N ARG A 15 -5.92 12.22 -57.84
CA ARG A 15 -5.36 12.77 -56.58
C ARG A 15 -4.39 11.78 -55.95
N PRO A 16 -3.24 12.22 -55.44
CA PRO A 16 -2.31 11.34 -54.72
C PRO A 16 -2.96 10.82 -53.44
N LYS A 17 -2.96 9.50 -53.26
CA LYS A 17 -3.38 8.82 -52.02
C LYS A 17 -2.46 9.25 -50.89
N ARG A 18 -3.02 9.85 -49.83
CA ARG A 18 -2.33 10.09 -48.54
C ARG A 18 -1.74 8.77 -48.04
N PRO A 19 -0.47 8.74 -47.61
CA PRO A 19 0.07 7.54 -46.96
C PRO A 19 -0.73 7.25 -45.72
N ALA A 20 -1.12 5.99 -45.56
CA ALA A 20 -1.73 5.47 -44.32
C ALA A 20 -0.77 5.72 -43.16
N SER A 21 -1.25 6.47 -42.17
CA SER A 21 -0.54 6.65 -40.91
C SER A 21 -0.24 5.26 -40.33
N GLY A 22 1.04 4.88 -40.33
CA GLY A 22 1.51 3.65 -39.73
C GLY A 22 1.03 3.57 -38.28
N ARG A 23 0.38 2.46 -37.95
CA ARG A 23 0.18 2.05 -36.56
C ARG A 23 1.56 2.00 -35.93
N GLY A 24 1.86 3.00 -35.08
CA GLY A 24 3.07 3.00 -34.29
C GLY A 24 3.14 1.71 -33.49
N ALA A 25 4.26 1.04 -33.57
CA ALA A 25 4.56 -0.10 -32.70
C ALA A 25 4.33 0.30 -31.23
N PRO A 26 3.87 -0.61 -30.35
CA PRO A 26 3.76 -0.33 -28.94
C PRO A 26 5.14 0.10 -28.42
N ARG A 27 5.22 1.30 -27.85
CA ARG A 27 6.41 1.75 -27.14
C ARG A 27 6.46 0.92 -25.84
N GLU A 28 7.41 0.01 -25.75
CA GLU A 28 7.62 -0.92 -24.63
C GLU A 28 7.92 -0.22 -23.30
N ASP A 29 8.11 1.10 -23.26
CA ASP A 29 8.51 1.86 -22.07
C ASP A 29 7.44 2.83 -21.51
N GLN A 30 6.20 2.80 -21.98
CA GLN A 30 5.14 3.58 -21.33
C GLN A 30 4.34 2.68 -20.39
N PRO A 31 4.31 3.02 -19.05
CA PRO A 31 3.40 2.33 -18.14
C PRO A 31 2.00 2.32 -18.72
N ASP A 32 1.37 1.15 -18.70
CA ASP A 32 0.01 0.98 -19.20
C ASP A 32 -0.91 2.03 -18.55
N ARG A 33 -1.84 2.58 -19.32
CA ARG A 33 -2.80 3.60 -18.85
C ARG A 33 -3.54 3.16 -17.58
N ARG A 34 -3.80 1.87 -17.46
CA ARG A 34 -4.39 1.28 -16.24
C ARG A 34 -3.48 1.48 -15.03
N THR A 35 -2.19 1.20 -15.17
CA THR A 35 -1.18 1.39 -14.13
C THR A 35 -1.03 2.87 -13.76
N ASN A 36 -1.00 3.79 -14.74
CA ASN A 36 -0.94 5.22 -14.48
C ASN A 36 -2.13 5.72 -13.65
N ILE A 37 -3.34 5.20 -13.92
CA ILE A 37 -4.54 5.55 -13.14
C ILE A 37 -4.41 5.05 -11.70
N LEU A 38 -3.93 3.81 -11.50
CA LEU A 38 -3.72 3.25 -10.15
C LEU A 38 -2.72 4.07 -9.35
N LEU A 39 -1.56 4.39 -9.92
CA LEU A 39 -0.51 5.18 -9.25
C LEU A 39 -0.99 6.60 -8.91
N ALA A 40 -1.72 7.24 -9.84
CA ALA A 40 -2.31 8.56 -9.61
C ALA A 40 -3.36 8.52 -8.49
N ALA A 41 -4.22 7.51 -8.48
CA ALA A 41 -5.25 7.33 -7.46
C ALA A 41 -4.61 7.06 -6.09
N GLU A 42 -3.64 6.15 -6.01
CA GLU A 42 -2.90 5.83 -4.80
C GLU A 42 -2.25 7.08 -4.20
N LYS A 43 -1.51 7.85 -5.00
CA LYS A 43 -0.90 9.11 -4.58
C LYS A 43 -1.92 10.12 -4.04
N LEU A 44 -3.01 10.34 -4.78
CA LEU A 44 -4.01 11.32 -4.38
C LEU A 44 -4.77 10.89 -3.12
N PHE A 45 -5.17 9.62 -3.01
CA PHE A 45 -5.83 9.10 -1.83
C PHE A 45 -4.90 9.13 -0.60
N ALA A 46 -3.63 8.79 -0.77
CA ALA A 46 -2.64 8.89 0.30
C ALA A 46 -2.50 10.32 0.83
N LEU A 47 -2.41 11.30 -0.06
CA LEU A 47 -2.15 12.70 0.32
C LEU A 47 -3.39 13.44 0.81
N ARG A 48 -4.57 13.19 0.20
CA ARG A 48 -5.80 13.98 0.44
C ARG A 48 -6.90 13.20 1.15
N GLY A 49 -6.83 11.86 1.17
CA GLY A 49 -7.90 10.98 1.66
C GLY A 49 -8.97 10.70 0.61
N TYR A 50 -9.72 9.62 0.82
CA TYR A 50 -10.71 9.14 -0.14
C TYR A 50 -11.75 10.21 -0.52
N HIS A 51 -12.39 10.86 0.46
CA HIS A 51 -13.51 11.77 0.20
C HIS A 51 -13.11 13.05 -0.54
N ALA A 52 -11.88 13.55 -0.35
CA ALA A 52 -11.40 14.80 -0.96
C ALA A 52 -10.90 14.64 -2.41
N VAL A 53 -10.87 13.41 -2.94
CA VAL A 53 -10.39 13.12 -4.30
C VAL A 53 -11.54 12.76 -5.22
N SER A 54 -11.62 13.39 -6.38
CA SER A 54 -12.59 13.07 -7.43
C SER A 54 -11.96 12.22 -8.53
N ILE A 55 -12.79 11.50 -9.29
CA ILE A 55 -12.35 10.77 -10.51
C ILE A 55 -11.72 11.72 -11.54
N ARG A 56 -12.16 13.00 -11.58
CA ARG A 56 -11.55 14.02 -12.46
C ARG A 56 -10.12 14.36 -12.02
N ASP A 57 -9.88 14.47 -10.72
CA ASP A 57 -8.53 14.71 -10.20
C ASP A 57 -7.59 13.56 -10.57
N ILE A 58 -8.06 12.31 -10.44
CA ILE A 58 -7.30 11.11 -10.80
C ILE A 58 -7.00 11.08 -12.29
N ALA A 59 -7.99 11.35 -13.16
CA ALA A 59 -7.78 11.40 -14.60
C ALA A 59 -6.75 12.47 -14.99
N ALA A 60 -6.84 13.65 -14.39
CA ALA A 60 -5.89 14.75 -14.62
C ALA A 60 -4.47 14.38 -14.17
N GLU A 61 -4.30 13.83 -12.98
CA GLU A 61 -2.99 13.37 -12.44
C GLU A 61 -2.39 12.25 -13.30
N ALA A 62 -3.22 11.30 -13.75
CA ALA A 62 -2.79 10.19 -14.60
C ALA A 62 -2.51 10.60 -16.06
N GLY A 63 -2.88 11.81 -16.48
CA GLY A 63 -2.75 12.28 -17.86
C GLY A 63 -3.63 11.50 -18.85
N VAL A 64 -4.83 11.06 -18.42
CA VAL A 64 -5.76 10.27 -19.24
C VAL A 64 -7.13 10.94 -19.38
N PRO A 65 -7.88 10.66 -20.46
CA PRO A 65 -9.28 11.05 -20.56
C PRO A 65 -10.11 10.46 -19.40
N LEU A 66 -11.03 11.27 -18.85
CA LEU A 66 -11.90 10.86 -17.73
C LEU A 66 -12.64 9.53 -17.98
N ALA A 67 -13.11 9.31 -19.20
CA ALA A 67 -13.83 8.10 -19.58
C ALA A 67 -13.00 6.81 -19.39
N LEU A 68 -11.66 6.90 -19.48
CA LEU A 68 -10.80 5.73 -19.28
C LEU A 68 -10.74 5.27 -17.82
N VAL A 69 -10.88 6.17 -16.85
CA VAL A 69 -10.91 5.78 -15.44
C VAL A 69 -12.14 4.90 -15.18
N GLY A 70 -13.33 5.35 -15.63
CA GLY A 70 -14.55 4.56 -15.54
C GLY A 70 -14.51 3.25 -16.35
N TYR A 71 -13.85 3.26 -17.51
CA TYR A 71 -13.69 2.07 -18.34
C TYR A 71 -12.85 0.98 -17.66
N TYR A 72 -11.73 1.35 -17.02
CA TYR A 72 -10.83 0.38 -16.38
C TYR A 72 -11.28 -0.08 -15.00
N PHE A 73 -11.91 0.81 -14.23
CA PHE A 73 -12.14 0.58 -12.81
C PHE A 73 -13.60 0.78 -12.36
N GLY A 74 -14.48 1.28 -13.23
CA GLY A 74 -15.87 1.54 -12.84
C GLY A 74 -15.99 2.70 -11.85
N ALA A 75 -16.57 2.43 -10.69
CA ALA A 75 -16.80 3.42 -9.65
C ALA A 75 -15.52 3.72 -8.83
N LYS A 76 -15.50 4.88 -8.17
CA LYS A 76 -14.35 5.31 -7.35
C LYS A 76 -13.96 4.32 -6.25
N HIS A 77 -14.95 3.68 -5.61
CA HIS A 77 -14.69 2.68 -4.57
C HIS A 77 -14.07 1.40 -5.13
N GLU A 78 -14.37 1.02 -6.37
CA GLU A 78 -13.73 -0.12 -7.04
C GLU A 78 -12.27 0.21 -7.38
N LEU A 79 -11.99 1.43 -7.87
CA LEU A 79 -10.61 1.88 -8.07
C LEU A 79 -9.82 1.90 -6.76
N TYR A 80 -10.46 2.34 -5.66
CA TYR A 80 -9.83 2.34 -4.35
C TYR A 80 -9.47 0.93 -3.89
N HIS A 81 -10.39 -0.02 -4.03
CA HIS A 81 -10.17 -1.43 -3.72
C HIS A 81 -9.07 -2.07 -4.60
N ALA A 82 -9.05 -1.74 -5.90
CA ALA A 82 -8.05 -2.24 -6.85
C ALA A 82 -6.60 -1.87 -6.48
N ILE A 83 -6.39 -0.78 -5.73
CA ILE A 83 -5.06 -0.44 -5.20
C ILE A 83 -4.61 -1.53 -4.22
N PHE A 84 -5.46 -1.95 -3.28
CA PHE A 84 -5.12 -3.01 -2.31
C PHE A 84 -4.94 -4.36 -2.99
N GLU A 85 -5.75 -4.68 -4.01
CA GLU A 85 -5.56 -5.88 -4.83
C GLU A 85 -4.17 -5.90 -5.48
N THR A 86 -3.71 -4.76 -5.99
CA THR A 86 -2.39 -4.63 -6.61
C THR A 86 -1.26 -4.90 -5.61
N TRP A 87 -1.44 -4.54 -4.34
CA TRP A 87 -0.48 -4.79 -3.27
C TRP A 87 -0.67 -6.13 -2.54
N SER A 88 -1.70 -6.91 -2.88
CA SER A 88 -1.98 -8.20 -2.25
C SER A 88 -0.80 -9.19 -2.28
N PRO A 89 0.07 -9.26 -3.32
CA PRO A 89 1.25 -10.11 -3.30
C PRO A 89 2.26 -9.72 -2.20
N ALA A 90 2.41 -8.42 -1.92
CA ALA A 90 3.27 -7.96 -0.83
C ALA A 90 2.70 -8.33 0.55
N ILE A 91 1.38 -8.27 0.71
CA ILE A 91 0.68 -8.73 1.92
C ILE A 91 0.85 -10.25 2.11
N ALA A 92 0.68 -11.02 1.04
CA ALA A 92 0.89 -12.47 1.05
C ALA A 92 2.34 -12.84 1.37
N GLY A 93 3.32 -12.10 0.85
CA GLY A 93 4.73 -12.27 1.17
C GLY A 93 5.04 -12.07 2.66
N ARG A 94 4.36 -11.14 3.33
CA ARG A 94 4.47 -10.95 4.79
C ARG A 94 3.91 -12.15 5.57
N ARG A 95 2.82 -12.73 5.10
CA ARG A 95 2.28 -13.96 5.69
C ARG A 95 3.25 -15.11 5.55
N GLN A 96 3.82 -15.31 4.36
CA GLN A 96 4.81 -16.36 4.13
C GLN A 96 6.08 -16.18 4.99
N ALA A 97 6.56 -14.95 5.14
CA ALA A 97 7.68 -14.64 6.02
C ALA A 97 7.35 -14.98 7.49
N LEU A 98 6.14 -14.68 7.95
CA LEU A 98 5.67 -15.03 9.28
C LEU A 98 5.63 -16.57 9.48
N ASP A 99 5.12 -17.31 8.50
CA ASP A 99 5.05 -18.78 8.55
C ASP A 99 6.45 -19.40 8.67
N ALA A 100 7.46 -18.82 8.02
CA ALA A 100 8.86 -19.23 8.17
C ALA A 100 9.40 -18.97 9.60
N VAL A 101 9.05 -17.84 10.20
CA VAL A 101 9.43 -17.50 11.60
C VAL A 101 8.84 -18.49 12.60
N MET A 102 7.69 -19.06 12.33
CA MET A 102 7.05 -20.03 13.21
C MET A 102 7.85 -21.34 13.37
N GLN A 103 8.84 -21.60 12.54
CA GLN A 103 9.76 -22.73 12.67
C GLN A 103 10.88 -22.50 13.69
N GLU A 104 11.06 -21.28 14.20
CA GLU A 104 12.04 -20.97 15.23
C GLU A 104 11.64 -21.60 16.56
N PRO A 105 12.47 -22.52 17.14
CA PRO A 105 12.11 -23.22 18.38
C PRO A 105 12.29 -22.34 19.64
N ASP A 106 13.24 -21.42 19.63
CA ASP A 106 13.46 -20.48 20.74
C ASP A 106 12.35 -19.42 20.74
N LEU A 107 11.55 -19.41 21.81
CA LEU A 107 10.40 -18.51 21.92
C LEU A 107 10.81 -17.03 22.06
N ALA A 108 11.98 -16.74 22.63
CA ALA A 108 12.47 -15.37 22.75
C ALA A 108 12.91 -14.84 21.38
N LEU A 109 13.66 -15.65 20.65
CA LEU A 109 14.08 -15.32 19.29
C LEU A 109 12.90 -15.29 18.32
N ARG A 110 11.92 -16.20 18.49
CA ARG A 110 10.67 -16.20 17.70
C ARG A 110 9.91 -14.89 17.89
N LEU A 111 9.75 -14.41 19.13
CA LEU A 111 9.12 -13.12 19.42
C LEU A 111 9.84 -11.98 18.70
N GLU A 112 11.16 -11.93 18.78
CA GLU A 112 11.97 -10.90 18.10
C GLU A 112 11.75 -10.93 16.58
N ARG A 113 11.78 -12.11 15.97
CA ARG A 113 11.56 -12.30 14.52
C ARG A 113 10.13 -11.96 14.10
N ILE A 114 9.11 -12.29 14.91
CA ILE A 114 7.72 -11.90 14.62
C ILE A 114 7.60 -10.37 14.57
N VAL A 115 8.14 -9.67 15.57
CA VAL A 115 8.10 -8.21 15.64
C VAL A 115 8.87 -7.57 14.48
N ASP A 116 10.05 -8.07 14.15
CA ASP A 116 10.83 -7.59 13.01
C ASP A 116 10.13 -7.85 11.67
N THR A 117 9.52 -9.04 11.48
CA THR A 117 8.73 -9.39 10.28
C THR A 117 7.50 -8.50 10.13
N PHE A 118 6.97 -7.95 11.23
CA PHE A 118 5.89 -6.96 11.19
C PHE A 118 6.38 -5.57 10.80
N VAL A 119 7.47 -5.11 11.41
CA VAL A 119 7.96 -3.72 11.36
C VAL A 119 8.76 -3.44 10.09
N SER A 120 9.75 -4.29 9.79
CA SER A 120 10.78 -4.01 8.79
C SER A 120 10.24 -3.86 7.36
N PRO A 121 9.30 -4.70 6.88
CA PRO A 121 8.78 -4.56 5.52
C PRO A 121 8.01 -3.25 5.31
N LEU A 122 7.31 -2.74 6.33
CA LEU A 122 6.55 -1.50 6.22
C LEU A 122 7.45 -0.26 6.23
N ILE A 123 8.54 -0.30 7.01
CA ILE A 123 9.55 0.76 6.98
C ILE A 123 10.22 0.79 5.60
N ALA A 124 10.63 -0.37 5.06
CA ALA A 124 11.24 -0.47 3.74
C ALA A 124 10.29 0.01 2.64
N LEU A 125 9.01 -0.41 2.70
CA LEU A 125 7.98 0.01 1.74
C LEU A 125 7.76 1.53 1.77
N HIS A 126 7.70 2.13 2.96
CA HIS A 126 7.52 3.58 3.11
C HIS A 126 8.70 4.39 2.53
N GLN A 127 9.90 3.83 2.53
CA GLN A 127 11.11 4.45 1.98
C GLN A 127 11.24 4.27 0.47
N HIS A 128 10.54 3.28 -0.11
CA HIS A 128 10.62 3.01 -1.53
C HIS A 128 9.67 3.94 -2.31
N PRO A 129 10.14 4.60 -3.39
CA PRO A 129 9.31 5.54 -4.16
C PRO A 129 7.98 4.95 -4.65
N GLU A 130 7.96 3.67 -5.01
CA GLU A 130 6.76 2.99 -5.49
C GLU A 130 5.78 2.62 -4.37
N GLY A 131 6.25 2.41 -3.14
CA GLY A 131 5.43 1.94 -2.02
C GLY A 131 5.03 3.01 -1.01
N GLN A 132 5.65 4.20 -1.06
CA GLN A 132 5.45 5.22 -0.04
C GLN A 132 3.98 5.70 0.08
N TYR A 133 3.29 5.83 -1.06
CA TYR A 133 1.90 6.27 -1.07
C TYR A 133 0.95 5.18 -0.58
N TYR A 134 1.17 3.93 -0.98
CA TYR A 134 0.42 2.80 -0.44
C TYR A 134 0.60 2.69 1.07
N ALA A 135 1.84 2.75 1.58
CA ALA A 135 2.10 2.70 3.01
C ALA A 135 1.39 3.82 3.77
N LEU A 136 1.38 5.04 3.23
CA LEU A 136 0.69 6.19 3.83
C LEU A 136 -0.84 6.03 3.78
N MET A 137 -1.39 5.53 2.67
CA MET A 137 -2.82 5.27 2.51
C MET A 137 -3.28 4.18 3.49
N ALA A 138 -2.59 3.05 3.54
CA ALA A 138 -2.87 1.96 4.46
C ALA A 138 -2.77 2.41 5.94
N ALA A 139 -1.76 3.22 6.28
CA ALA A 139 -1.61 3.77 7.61
C ALA A 139 -2.80 4.67 8.00
N ARG A 140 -3.28 5.50 7.09
CA ARG A 140 -4.45 6.37 7.30
C ARG A 140 -5.71 5.54 7.53
N ASP A 141 -5.95 4.53 6.71
CA ASP A 141 -7.13 3.68 6.79
C ASP A 141 -7.18 2.85 8.08
N LEU A 142 -6.04 2.36 8.52
CA LEU A 142 -5.93 1.63 9.78
C LEU A 142 -6.07 2.55 11.01
N ALA A 143 -5.63 3.81 10.91
CA ALA A 143 -5.74 4.78 12.00
C ALA A 143 -7.12 5.42 12.11
N ALA A 144 -7.82 5.61 10.99
CA ALA A 144 -9.12 6.25 10.90
C ALA A 144 -9.94 5.59 9.78
N PRO A 145 -10.53 4.41 10.02
CA PRO A 145 -11.30 3.67 9.02
C PRO A 145 -12.48 4.48 8.50
N THR A 146 -12.73 4.40 7.20
CA THR A 146 -13.95 4.89 6.53
C THR A 146 -14.79 3.70 6.08
N GLU A 147 -16.05 3.93 5.70
CA GLU A 147 -16.90 2.87 5.17
C GLU A 147 -16.27 2.18 3.95
N GLU A 148 -15.60 2.96 3.09
CA GLU A 148 -14.93 2.44 1.89
C GLU A 148 -13.67 1.63 2.22
N SER A 149 -12.92 2.03 3.25
CA SER A 149 -11.71 1.31 3.69
C SER A 149 -12.03 0.06 4.50
N GLU A 150 -13.21 -0.03 5.12
CA GLU A 150 -13.67 -1.18 5.92
C GLU A 150 -13.66 -2.49 5.13
N ARG A 151 -14.07 -2.44 3.85
CA ARG A 151 -14.02 -3.63 2.98
C ARG A 151 -12.57 -4.09 2.79
N SER A 152 -11.67 -3.18 2.43
CA SER A 152 -10.25 -3.48 2.22
C SER A 152 -9.58 -3.94 3.50
N ASN A 153 -9.93 -3.35 4.65
CA ASN A 153 -9.42 -3.77 5.95
C ASN A 153 -9.80 -5.23 6.24
N ARG A 154 -11.08 -5.59 6.10
CA ARG A 154 -11.55 -6.97 6.34
C ARG A 154 -10.96 -7.99 5.37
N GLU A 155 -10.77 -7.60 4.12
CA GLU A 155 -10.32 -8.52 3.07
C GLU A 155 -8.78 -8.72 3.11
N PHE A 156 -8.02 -7.66 3.28
CA PHE A 156 -6.55 -7.71 3.13
C PHE A 156 -5.80 -7.65 4.47
N PHE A 157 -6.28 -6.88 5.44
CA PHE A 157 -5.51 -6.64 6.67
C PHE A 157 -5.92 -7.52 7.83
N ASP A 158 -7.21 -7.78 8.05
CA ASP A 158 -7.66 -8.59 9.17
C ASP A 158 -7.12 -10.02 9.15
N PRO A 159 -7.06 -10.74 8.01
CA PRO A 159 -6.46 -12.07 7.97
C PRO A 159 -4.98 -12.08 8.37
N LEU A 160 -4.24 -11.05 7.97
CA LEU A 160 -2.84 -10.87 8.35
C LEU A 160 -2.70 -10.51 9.83
N ALA A 161 -3.56 -9.63 10.34
CA ALA A 161 -3.60 -9.24 11.76
C ALA A 161 -3.85 -10.46 12.66
N HIS A 162 -4.84 -11.30 12.30
CA HIS A 162 -5.10 -12.54 13.02
C HIS A 162 -3.89 -13.47 13.01
N ALA A 163 -3.20 -13.61 11.88
CA ALA A 163 -2.00 -14.42 11.79
C ALA A 163 -0.87 -13.93 12.73
N PHE A 164 -0.64 -12.63 12.78
CA PHE A 164 0.34 -12.05 13.70
C PHE A 164 -0.07 -12.22 15.18
N ILE A 165 -1.36 -12.05 15.51
CA ILE A 165 -1.88 -12.30 16.86
C ILE A 165 -1.67 -13.77 17.24
N ASP A 166 -1.97 -14.71 16.35
CA ASP A 166 -1.77 -16.15 16.62
C ASP A 166 -0.29 -16.50 16.79
N ALA A 167 0.58 -15.91 15.97
CA ALA A 167 2.03 -16.07 16.10
C ALA A 167 2.55 -15.53 17.45
N LEU A 168 2.12 -14.33 17.86
CA LEU A 168 2.47 -13.74 19.16
C LEU A 168 1.95 -14.58 20.33
N MET A 169 0.74 -15.15 20.24
CA MET A 169 0.20 -16.06 21.24
C MET A 169 1.08 -17.28 21.44
N SER A 170 1.72 -17.80 20.39
CA SER A 170 2.62 -18.94 20.48
C SER A 170 3.85 -18.68 21.34
N THR A 171 4.25 -17.43 21.51
CA THR A 171 5.40 -17.03 22.33
C THR A 171 5.03 -16.75 23.81
N ALA A 172 3.73 -16.64 24.12
CA ALA A 172 3.20 -16.29 25.43
C ALA A 172 2.02 -17.20 25.82
N PRO A 173 2.25 -18.50 26.10
CA PRO A 173 1.18 -19.49 26.30
C PRO A 173 0.26 -19.19 27.51
N GLY A 174 0.67 -18.30 28.40
CA GLY A 174 -0.15 -17.86 29.53
C GLY A 174 -0.99 -16.61 29.26
N ALA A 175 -0.84 -15.95 28.12
CA ALA A 175 -1.56 -14.74 27.78
C ALA A 175 -2.91 -15.03 27.14
N SER A 176 -3.93 -14.22 27.43
CA SER A 176 -5.19 -14.29 26.72
C SER A 176 -5.09 -13.64 25.33
N ARG A 177 -5.92 -14.09 24.37
CA ARG A 177 -6.01 -13.47 23.05
C ARG A 177 -6.27 -11.96 23.13
N GLY A 178 -7.08 -11.52 24.09
CA GLY A 178 -7.36 -10.09 24.30
C GLY A 178 -6.11 -9.29 24.69
N GLN A 179 -5.24 -9.84 25.55
CA GLN A 179 -3.98 -9.19 25.90
C GLN A 179 -3.04 -9.09 24.70
N VAL A 180 -2.92 -10.17 23.93
CA VAL A 180 -2.08 -10.21 22.72
C VAL A 180 -2.63 -9.28 21.64
N ALA A 181 -3.96 -9.21 21.45
CA ALA A 181 -4.57 -8.28 20.52
C ALA A 181 -4.28 -6.80 20.86
N TRP A 182 -4.27 -6.44 22.17
CA TRP A 182 -3.84 -5.11 22.57
C TRP A 182 -2.36 -4.85 22.28
N CYS A 183 -1.49 -5.83 22.52
CA CYS A 183 -0.07 -5.71 22.17
C CYS A 183 0.13 -5.54 20.66
N TYR A 184 -0.64 -6.27 19.82
CA TYR A 184 -0.66 -6.07 18.38
C TYR A 184 -1.10 -4.64 18.00
N GLN A 185 -2.17 -4.12 18.61
CA GLN A 185 -2.64 -2.75 18.35
C GLN A 185 -1.62 -1.70 18.78
N PHE A 186 -0.92 -1.89 19.91
CA PHE A 186 0.14 -0.97 20.33
C PHE A 186 1.33 -1.01 19.35
N MET A 187 1.71 -2.19 18.87
CA MET A 187 2.75 -2.36 17.85
C MET A 187 2.37 -1.66 16.54
N LEU A 188 1.14 -1.88 16.07
CA LEU A 188 0.61 -1.22 14.88
C LEU A 188 0.60 0.30 15.05
N GLY A 189 0.04 0.80 16.16
CA GLY A 189 -0.02 2.23 16.46
C GLY A 189 1.35 2.89 16.53
N ALA A 190 2.33 2.25 17.18
CA ALA A 190 3.69 2.75 17.24
C ALA A 190 4.34 2.84 15.87
N LEU A 191 4.15 1.80 15.02
CA LEU A 191 4.67 1.79 13.67
C LEU A 191 4.00 2.85 12.78
N LEU A 192 2.67 2.95 12.81
CA LEU A 192 1.94 3.97 12.03
C LEU A 192 2.38 5.38 12.42
N HIS A 193 2.54 5.63 13.71
CA HIS A 193 3.02 6.92 14.21
C HIS A 193 4.46 7.19 13.79
N PHE A 194 5.34 6.19 13.86
CA PHE A 194 6.71 6.28 13.38
C PHE A 194 6.79 6.67 11.89
N LEU A 195 5.91 6.11 11.04
CA LEU A 195 5.89 6.38 9.61
C LEU A 195 5.27 7.73 9.24
N SER A 196 4.29 8.23 10.01
CA SER A 196 3.46 9.40 9.64
C SER A 196 3.80 10.68 10.37
N ASP A 197 4.30 10.62 11.62
CA ASP A 197 4.52 11.81 12.43
C ASP A 197 5.93 12.38 12.28
N ARG A 198 6.00 13.63 11.82
CA ARG A 198 7.26 14.36 11.64
C ARG A 198 7.66 15.22 12.84
N ARG A 199 6.84 15.25 13.89
CA ARG A 199 7.12 16.12 15.07
C ARG A 199 8.37 15.71 15.83
N VAL A 200 8.85 14.46 15.67
CA VAL A 200 10.07 13.98 16.31
C VAL A 200 11.27 14.91 16.05
N GLU A 201 11.37 15.49 14.85
CA GLU A 201 12.43 16.44 14.50
C GLU A 201 12.41 17.68 15.42
N ARG A 202 11.24 18.25 15.60
CA ARG A 202 11.05 19.45 16.46
C ARG A 202 11.16 19.10 17.94
N LEU A 203 10.58 17.97 18.36
CA LEU A 203 10.57 17.55 19.77
C LEU A 203 11.97 17.16 20.27
N SER A 204 12.81 16.62 19.39
CA SER A 204 14.21 16.30 19.69
C SER A 204 15.17 17.48 19.45
N ARG A 205 14.66 18.67 19.12
CA ARG A 205 15.48 19.85 18.77
C ARG A 205 16.48 19.60 17.64
N GLY A 206 16.08 18.76 16.67
CA GLY A 206 16.90 18.42 15.50
C GLY A 206 17.85 17.22 15.68
N GLU A 207 17.85 16.56 16.83
CA GLU A 207 18.67 15.36 17.06
C GLU A 207 18.19 14.13 16.31
N ASN A 208 16.89 14.04 16.01
CA ASN A 208 16.28 12.94 15.27
C ASN A 208 15.62 13.42 13.99
N ARG A 209 15.43 12.50 13.04
CA ARG A 209 14.68 12.72 11.80
C ARG A 209 13.42 11.85 11.78
N ALA A 210 12.36 12.33 11.14
CA ALA A 210 11.15 11.58 10.95
C ALA A 210 11.42 10.37 10.03
N ALA A 211 10.82 9.22 10.36
CA ALA A 211 10.97 7.96 9.64
C ALA A 211 12.43 7.55 9.38
N ASP A 212 13.36 7.92 10.27
CA ASP A 212 14.78 7.57 10.16
C ASP A 212 14.94 6.05 10.23
N PRO A 213 15.52 5.39 9.21
CA PRO A 213 15.80 3.95 9.25
C PRO A 213 16.64 3.51 10.45
N ALA A 214 17.58 4.35 10.90
CA ALA A 214 18.39 4.08 12.07
C ALA A 214 17.59 4.03 13.38
N ALA A 215 16.38 4.59 13.40
CA ALA A 215 15.48 4.49 14.55
C ALA A 215 14.71 3.16 14.62
N LYS A 216 14.77 2.31 13.57
CA LYS A 216 14.13 0.98 13.55
C LYS A 216 14.52 0.14 14.76
N GLU A 217 15.82 0.07 15.06
CA GLU A 217 16.32 -0.73 16.20
C GLU A 217 15.74 -0.23 17.54
N ARG A 218 15.59 1.10 17.70
CA ARG A 218 14.95 1.66 18.90
C ARG A 218 13.48 1.28 18.99
N LEU A 219 12.78 1.28 17.87
CA LEU A 219 11.37 0.85 17.81
C LEU A 219 11.24 -0.64 18.17
N LEU A 220 12.11 -1.51 17.64
CA LEU A 220 12.12 -2.93 17.98
C LEU A 220 12.38 -3.15 19.47
N VAL A 221 13.38 -2.51 20.05
CA VAL A 221 13.68 -2.60 21.48
C VAL A 221 12.51 -2.14 22.34
N PHE A 222 11.86 -1.02 21.98
CA PHE A 222 10.69 -0.50 22.67
C PHE A 222 9.51 -1.49 22.62
N LEU A 223 9.20 -2.03 21.45
CA LEU A 223 8.12 -3.00 21.26
C LEU A 223 8.37 -4.29 22.02
N LEU A 224 9.57 -4.87 21.89
CA LEU A 224 9.96 -6.09 22.60
C LEU A 224 9.94 -5.92 24.12
N GLY A 225 10.39 -4.78 24.63
CA GLY A 225 10.27 -4.43 26.03
C GLY A 225 8.82 -4.38 26.51
N GLY A 226 7.94 -3.75 25.73
CA GLY A 226 6.50 -3.69 25.99
C GLY A 226 5.85 -5.07 25.97
N PHE A 227 6.13 -5.90 24.96
CA PHE A 227 5.61 -7.27 24.88
C PHE A 227 6.03 -8.11 26.09
N ARG A 228 7.31 -8.09 26.45
CA ARG A 228 7.83 -8.82 27.62
C ARG A 228 7.20 -8.36 28.95
N ALA A 229 6.94 -7.06 29.07
CA ALA A 229 6.31 -6.50 30.28
C ALA A 229 4.83 -6.88 30.40
N VAL A 230 4.08 -6.89 29.30
CA VAL A 230 2.62 -7.15 29.28
C VAL A 230 2.32 -8.65 29.26
N LEU A 231 3.04 -9.42 28.46
CA LEU A 231 2.76 -10.84 28.22
C LEU A 231 3.60 -11.78 29.12
N GLY A 232 4.61 -11.27 29.80
CA GLY A 232 5.65 -12.04 30.47
C GLY A 232 6.82 -12.38 29.57
N ALA A 233 7.90 -12.87 30.14
CA ALA A 233 9.01 -13.39 29.34
C ALA A 233 8.52 -14.60 28.52
N PRO A 234 8.96 -14.75 27.26
CA PRO A 234 8.59 -15.90 26.42
C PRO A 234 8.84 -17.23 27.16
N GLY A 235 7.83 -18.12 27.19
CA GLY A 235 7.90 -19.39 27.89
C GLY A 235 7.68 -19.33 29.41
N SER A 236 7.44 -18.16 30.02
CA SER A 236 7.14 -18.05 31.43
C SER A 236 5.71 -18.54 31.74
N PRO A 237 5.49 -19.26 32.88
CA PRO A 237 4.15 -19.65 33.30
C PRO A 237 3.31 -18.41 33.63
N SER A 238 2.01 -18.49 33.34
CA SER A 238 1.04 -17.40 33.62
C SER A 238 1.06 -16.96 35.07
N ARG A 239 1.20 -15.66 35.32
CA ARG A 239 0.93 -15.12 36.67
C ARG A 239 -0.54 -15.33 37.00
N PRO A 240 -0.88 -15.90 38.20
CA PRO A 240 -2.27 -16.04 38.61
C PRO A 240 -2.92 -14.65 38.69
N ARG A 241 -4.09 -14.50 38.07
CA ARG A 241 -4.91 -13.29 38.16
C ARG A 241 -5.22 -13.05 39.65
N LYS A 242 -4.71 -11.96 40.22
CA LYS A 242 -5.33 -11.41 41.44
C LYS A 242 -6.73 -10.94 41.09
N ARG A 243 -7.75 -11.57 41.69
CA ARG A 243 -9.16 -11.12 41.65
C ARG A 243 -9.29 -9.76 42.33
#